data_5b41825d89e09269256079c9c6fe9083
#
_entry.id   5b41825d89e09269256079c9c6fe9083
#
_cell.length_a   1.000
_cell.length_b   1.000
_cell.length_c   1.000
_cell.angle_alpha   90.00
_cell.angle_beta   90.00
_cell.angle_gamma   90.00
#
_symmetry.space_group_name_H-M   'P 1'
#
loop_
_entity.id
_entity.type
_entity.pdbx_description
1 polymer ?
#
loop_
_entity_poly.entity_id
_entity_poly.type
_entity_poly.pdbx_seq_one_letter_code
_entity_poly.pdbx_strand_id
1 'polypeptide(L)'
;MAGVDVVINQLAPGIDRGRYSYFHGAWNMEFFTYALAKLGSSAARLDPKKQGRCMAEVFGAFGWHEGLREMKWIADHMLVRGINWFTPHAFSMAPFPDWDCPPHFYAHGNNPQWPHFGQLMRYMNRMSSLLSGGCAAHPVAILYHADAEWAGDAMPIERVAAELTRTQIDFDFVPAEA
;
A
#
# COMPACT_ATOMS: atom_id res chain seq x y z
N MET A 1 -3.24 -15.71 -1.69
CA MET A 1 -3.02 -14.27 -1.88
C MET A 1 -2.50 -13.71 -0.56
N ALA A 2 -1.45 -12.91 -0.57
CA ALA A 2 -1.07 -12.09 0.58
C ALA A 2 -1.80 -10.74 0.48
N GLY A 3 -1.89 -9.99 1.58
CA GLY A 3 -2.56 -8.70 1.57
C GLY A 3 -1.93 -7.72 2.56
N VAL A 4 -2.02 -6.45 2.24
CA VAL A 4 -1.66 -5.33 3.11
C VAL A 4 -2.79 -4.32 3.13
N ASP A 5 -2.89 -3.58 4.22
CA ASP A 5 -3.87 -2.54 4.41
C ASP A 5 -3.18 -1.17 4.38
N VAL A 6 -3.64 -0.28 3.51
CA VAL A 6 -3.10 1.07 3.32
C VAL A 6 -4.29 2.04 3.22
N VAL A 7 -5.16 1.98 4.22
CA VAL A 7 -6.40 2.79 4.27
C VAL A 7 -6.22 4.13 4.96
N ILE A 8 -5.07 4.43 5.53
CA ILE A 8 -4.82 5.71 6.19
C ILE A 8 -3.73 6.44 5.40
N ASN A 9 -3.76 7.75 5.38
CA ASN A 9 -2.84 8.63 4.65
C ASN A 9 -1.35 8.51 5.02
N GLN A 10 -0.89 7.29 5.28
CA GLN A 10 0.48 6.98 5.68
C GLN A 10 1.51 7.28 4.59
N LEU A 11 1.07 7.32 3.34
CA LEU A 11 1.95 7.52 2.20
C LEU A 11 1.95 8.95 1.64
N ALA A 12 1.03 9.80 2.07
CA ALA A 12 0.87 11.13 1.50
C ALA A 12 1.91 12.11 2.05
N PRO A 13 2.92 12.51 1.27
CA PRO A 13 3.87 13.52 1.70
C PRO A 13 3.19 14.90 1.78
N GLY A 14 3.47 15.64 2.84
CA GLY A 14 3.00 17.03 3.00
C GLY A 14 1.58 17.21 3.52
N ILE A 15 0.85 16.15 3.82
CA ILE A 15 -0.43 16.25 4.51
C ILE A 15 -0.19 16.39 6.01
N ASP A 16 -0.91 17.33 6.63
CA ASP A 16 -0.92 17.46 8.10
C ASP A 16 -1.60 16.25 8.73
N ARG A 17 -0.79 15.27 9.08
CA ARG A 17 -1.20 13.96 9.61
C ARG A 17 -1.85 14.05 10.97
N GLY A 18 -1.62 15.12 11.73
CA GLY A 18 -2.26 15.38 13.03
C GLY A 18 -3.75 15.69 12.89
N ARG A 19 -4.17 16.17 11.74
CA ARG A 19 -5.53 16.67 11.51
C ARG A 19 -6.54 15.60 11.09
N TYR A 20 -6.05 14.47 10.52
CA TYR A 20 -6.89 13.42 9.92
C TYR A 20 -6.63 12.01 10.45
N SER A 21 -5.69 11.84 11.36
CA SER A 21 -5.43 10.55 11.98
C SER A 21 -6.39 10.33 13.14
N TYR A 22 -7.26 9.34 13.02
CA TYR A 22 -8.06 8.82 14.13
C TYR A 22 -7.18 8.19 15.22
N PHE A 23 -5.93 7.92 14.93
CA PHE A 23 -4.98 7.28 15.84
C PHE A 23 -3.85 8.25 16.15
N HIS A 24 -3.90 8.84 17.34
CA HIS A 24 -2.82 9.70 17.87
C HIS A 24 -1.62 8.86 18.36
N GLY A 25 -1.16 7.93 17.55
CA GLY A 25 0.04 7.13 17.80
C GLY A 25 1.22 7.60 16.94
N ALA A 26 2.43 7.32 17.38
CA ALA A 26 3.63 7.53 16.59
C ALA A 26 3.67 6.49 15.45
N TRP A 27 3.10 6.82 14.30
CA TRP A 27 3.15 5.97 13.13
C TRP A 27 4.57 5.95 12.55
N ASN A 28 5.09 4.74 12.35
CA ASN A 28 6.37 4.59 11.67
C ASN A 28 6.18 4.75 10.15
N MET A 29 6.39 5.96 9.66
CA MET A 29 6.20 6.31 8.26
C MET A 29 7.19 5.63 7.32
N GLU A 30 8.40 5.35 7.79
CA GLU A 30 9.37 4.62 6.99
C GLU A 30 8.92 3.18 6.78
N PHE A 31 8.35 2.54 7.81
CA PHE A 31 7.77 1.21 7.67
C PHE A 31 6.68 1.17 6.60
N PHE A 32 5.71 2.07 6.64
CA PHE A 32 4.63 2.10 5.64
C PHE A 32 5.14 2.40 4.24
N THR A 33 6.12 3.28 4.13
CA THR A 33 6.67 3.68 2.82
C THR A 33 7.56 2.61 2.20
N TYR A 34 8.40 1.95 2.99
CA TYR A 34 9.47 1.10 2.45
C TYR A 34 9.29 -0.39 2.73
N ALA A 35 8.63 -0.76 3.80
CA ALA A 35 8.53 -2.16 4.22
C ALA A 35 7.16 -2.80 3.94
N LEU A 36 6.05 -2.15 4.27
CA LEU A 36 4.72 -2.77 4.33
C LEU A 36 4.34 -3.51 3.03
N ALA A 37 4.35 -2.82 1.90
CA ALA A 37 3.98 -3.42 0.61
C ALA A 37 4.96 -4.53 0.20
N LYS A 38 6.25 -4.36 0.51
CA LYS A 38 7.29 -5.37 0.22
C LYS A 38 7.15 -6.62 1.08
N LEU A 39 6.75 -6.52 2.34
CA LEU A 39 6.43 -7.68 3.18
C LEU A 39 5.31 -8.52 2.54
N GLY A 40 4.22 -7.88 2.13
CA GLY A 40 3.11 -8.56 1.47
C GLY A 40 3.53 -9.21 0.15
N SER A 41 4.24 -8.49 -0.72
CA SER A 41 4.67 -9.00 -2.01
C SER A 41 5.73 -10.08 -1.91
N SER A 42 6.65 -10.00 -0.95
CA SER A 42 7.62 -11.06 -0.66
C SER A 42 6.92 -12.34 -0.20
N ALA A 43 5.98 -12.23 0.74
CA ALA A 43 5.17 -13.37 1.17
C ALA A 43 4.36 -13.99 0.01
N ALA A 44 3.90 -13.17 -0.94
CA ALA A 44 3.18 -13.67 -2.10
C ALA A 44 4.09 -14.44 -3.08
N ARG A 45 5.37 -14.06 -3.19
CA ARG A 45 6.35 -14.73 -4.05
C ARG A 45 6.95 -15.99 -3.44
N LEU A 46 7.30 -15.92 -2.15
CA LEU A 46 7.98 -17.00 -1.44
C LEU A 46 7.05 -18.20 -1.17
N ASP A 47 5.75 -17.96 -1.02
CA ASP A 47 4.78 -19.05 -0.85
C ASP A 47 4.14 -19.43 -2.21
N PRO A 48 4.48 -20.60 -2.78
CA PRO A 48 3.93 -21.02 -4.08
C PRO A 48 2.40 -21.09 -4.11
N LYS A 49 1.76 -21.31 -2.95
CA LYS A 49 0.28 -21.34 -2.86
C LYS A 49 -0.36 -19.99 -3.16
N LYS A 50 0.37 -18.89 -2.97
CA LYS A 50 -0.11 -17.53 -3.24
C LYS A 50 0.06 -17.14 -4.70
N GLN A 51 0.93 -17.83 -5.45
CA GLN A 51 1.13 -17.64 -6.89
C GLN A 51 1.48 -16.17 -7.25
N GLY A 52 2.29 -15.52 -6.44
CA GLY A 52 2.68 -14.12 -6.63
C GLY A 52 1.55 -13.10 -6.47
N ARG A 53 0.37 -13.50 -5.98
CA ARG A 53 -0.78 -12.58 -5.84
C ARG A 53 -0.73 -11.85 -4.49
N CYS A 54 -0.55 -10.54 -4.57
CA CYS A 54 -0.55 -9.65 -3.41
C CYS A 54 -1.58 -8.54 -3.58
N MET A 55 -2.46 -8.39 -2.59
CA MET A 55 -3.52 -7.41 -2.55
C MET A 55 -3.15 -6.24 -1.64
N ALA A 56 -3.57 -5.03 -2.01
CA ALA A 56 -3.65 -3.90 -1.09
C ALA A 56 -5.06 -3.33 -1.05
N GLU A 57 -5.56 -3.06 0.15
CA GLU A 57 -6.65 -2.13 0.36
C GLU A 57 -6.08 -0.71 0.34
N VAL A 58 -6.68 0.19 -0.45
CA VAL A 58 -6.10 1.51 -0.74
C VAL A 58 -7.16 2.60 -0.76
N PHE A 59 -6.75 3.85 -0.55
CA PHE A 59 -7.52 5.09 -0.65
C PHE A 59 -8.42 5.42 0.54
N GLY A 60 -8.63 4.51 1.48
CA GLY A 60 -9.48 4.75 2.64
C GLY A 60 -8.85 5.71 3.65
N ALA A 61 -9.68 6.54 4.28
CA ALA A 61 -9.33 7.47 5.35
C ALA A 61 -8.28 8.55 4.99
N PHE A 62 -8.09 8.82 3.70
CA PHE A 62 -7.28 9.96 3.25
C PHE A 62 -8.03 11.28 3.37
N GLY A 63 -9.35 11.24 3.44
CA GLY A 63 -10.21 12.42 3.52
C GLY A 63 -10.79 12.85 2.17
N TRP A 64 -11.77 13.75 2.20
CA TRP A 64 -12.44 14.25 0.99
C TRP A 64 -11.55 15.07 0.04
N HIS A 65 -10.36 15.45 0.50
CA HIS A 65 -9.38 16.16 -0.35
C HIS A 65 -8.61 15.23 -1.29
N GLU A 66 -8.63 13.90 -1.03
CA GLU A 66 -7.95 12.95 -1.89
C GLU A 66 -8.57 12.92 -3.29
N GLY A 67 -7.75 13.23 -4.27
CA GLY A 67 -8.14 13.24 -5.67
C GLY A 67 -7.56 12.08 -6.47
N LEU A 68 -8.08 11.87 -7.69
CA LEU A 68 -7.62 10.80 -8.59
C LEU A 68 -6.12 10.87 -8.88
N ARG A 69 -5.51 12.06 -8.82
CA ARG A 69 -4.06 12.22 -9.00
C ARG A 69 -3.29 11.57 -7.84
N GLU A 70 -3.74 11.78 -6.62
CA GLU A 70 -3.16 11.18 -5.42
C GLU A 70 -3.41 9.68 -5.39
N MET A 71 -4.63 9.25 -5.68
CA MET A 71 -4.97 7.83 -5.82
C MET A 71 -4.07 7.12 -6.85
N LYS A 72 -3.81 7.76 -7.99
CA LYS A 72 -2.89 7.22 -8.98
C LYS A 72 -1.46 7.08 -8.43
N TRP A 73 -0.99 8.09 -7.71
CA TRP A 73 0.34 8.05 -7.09
C TRP A 73 0.44 6.90 -6.06
N ILE A 74 -0.58 6.70 -5.23
CA ILE A 74 -0.66 5.59 -4.27
C ILE A 74 -0.65 4.25 -5.02
N ALA A 75 -1.44 4.12 -6.07
CA ALA A 75 -1.47 2.90 -6.88
C ALA A 75 -0.09 2.61 -7.51
N ASP A 76 0.58 3.60 -8.08
CA ASP A 76 1.92 3.46 -8.66
C ASP A 76 2.94 3.04 -7.60
N HIS A 77 2.88 3.66 -6.42
CA HIS A 77 3.73 3.32 -5.28
C HIS A 77 3.58 1.85 -4.86
N MET A 78 2.35 1.34 -4.86
CA MET A 78 2.05 -0.06 -4.54
C MET A 78 2.49 -1.01 -5.67
N LEU A 79 2.20 -0.67 -6.92
CA LEU A 79 2.54 -1.47 -8.10
C LEU A 79 4.05 -1.74 -8.19
N VAL A 80 4.88 -0.71 -8.04
CA VAL A 80 6.35 -0.86 -8.11
C VAL A 80 6.93 -1.66 -6.93
N ARG A 81 6.15 -1.94 -5.92
CA ARG A 81 6.51 -2.78 -4.76
C ARG A 81 5.93 -4.19 -4.84
N GLY A 82 5.31 -4.54 -5.97
CA GLY A 82 4.83 -5.89 -6.23
C GLY A 82 3.38 -6.16 -5.82
N ILE A 83 2.61 -5.12 -5.46
CA ILE A 83 1.16 -5.23 -5.33
C ILE A 83 0.56 -5.33 -6.73
N ASN A 84 -0.28 -6.34 -6.97
CA ASN A 84 -0.91 -6.58 -8.26
C ASN A 84 -2.42 -6.86 -8.16
N TRP A 85 -3.00 -6.64 -7.00
CA TRP A 85 -4.42 -6.68 -6.75
C TRP A 85 -4.83 -5.55 -5.83
N PHE A 86 -5.91 -4.85 -6.15
CA PHE A 86 -6.37 -3.71 -5.37
C PHE A 86 -7.80 -3.88 -4.90
N THR A 87 -8.06 -3.48 -3.67
CA THR A 87 -9.40 -3.28 -3.12
C THR A 87 -9.53 -1.80 -2.77
N PRO A 88 -10.07 -0.97 -3.69
CA PRO A 88 -10.23 0.45 -3.42
C PRO A 88 -11.30 0.70 -2.35
N HIS A 89 -10.97 1.50 -1.35
CA HIS A 89 -11.88 1.94 -0.31
C HIS A 89 -12.34 3.38 -0.59
N ALA A 90 -13.66 3.75 -0.69
CA ALA A 90 -14.72 2.76 -0.77
C ALA A 90 -15.98 3.33 -1.43
N PHE A 91 -16.96 2.46 -1.55
CA PHE A 91 -18.35 2.85 -1.75
C PHE A 91 -19.05 2.82 -0.40
N SER A 92 -19.81 3.87 -0.07
CA SER A 92 -20.65 3.90 1.13
C SER A 92 -22.12 3.83 0.76
N MET A 93 -22.87 3.08 1.55
CA MET A 93 -24.36 3.04 1.48
C MET A 93 -25.00 4.05 2.44
N ALA A 94 -24.23 4.67 3.33
CA ALA A 94 -24.73 5.69 4.25
C ALA A 94 -25.14 6.97 3.52
N PRO A 95 -26.09 7.76 4.06
CA PRO A 95 -26.43 9.06 3.51
C PRO A 95 -25.22 10.00 3.46
N PHE A 96 -25.16 10.86 2.44
CA PHE A 96 -24.12 11.90 2.36
C PHE A 96 -24.47 13.10 3.26
N PRO A 97 -23.48 13.69 3.96
CA PRO A 97 -22.07 13.32 4.03
C PRO A 97 -21.85 12.13 4.99
N ASP A 98 -21.11 11.15 4.52
CA ASP A 98 -20.60 10.09 5.37
C ASP A 98 -19.14 10.38 5.73
N TRP A 99 -18.84 10.38 7.02
CA TRP A 99 -17.51 10.73 7.55
C TRP A 99 -16.68 9.49 7.92
N ASP A 100 -17.23 8.29 7.70
CA ASP A 100 -16.48 7.06 7.94
C ASP A 100 -15.48 6.81 6.80
N CYS A 101 -14.22 7.05 7.12
CA CYS A 101 -13.08 6.77 6.24
C CYS A 101 -13.19 7.29 4.79
N PRO A 102 -13.55 8.57 4.54
CA PRO A 102 -13.60 9.13 3.19
C PRO A 102 -12.22 9.06 2.50
N PRO A 103 -12.18 9.17 1.14
CA PRO A 103 -13.26 9.54 0.25
C PRO A 103 -14.15 8.37 -0.13
N HIS A 104 -15.43 8.66 -0.43
CA HIS A 104 -16.33 7.72 -1.05
C HIS A 104 -16.49 8.04 -2.54
N PHE A 105 -16.30 7.04 -3.40
CA PHE A 105 -16.10 7.30 -4.84
C PHE A 105 -17.33 7.86 -5.54
N TYR A 106 -18.51 7.30 -5.28
CA TYR A 106 -19.75 7.79 -5.84
C TYR A 106 -20.41 8.86 -4.95
N ALA A 107 -20.43 8.63 -3.63
CA ALA A 107 -20.99 9.55 -2.63
C ALA A 107 -22.39 10.08 -2.99
N HIS A 108 -23.27 9.20 -3.46
CA HIS A 108 -24.61 9.55 -3.96
C HIS A 108 -24.62 10.65 -5.04
N GLY A 109 -23.59 10.70 -5.87
CA GLY A 109 -23.42 11.72 -6.92
C GLY A 109 -22.71 12.99 -6.46
N ASN A 110 -22.30 13.09 -5.19
CA ASN A 110 -21.66 14.30 -4.64
C ASN A 110 -20.15 14.35 -4.86
N ASN A 111 -19.50 13.26 -5.30
CA ASN A 111 -18.08 13.29 -5.61
C ASN A 111 -17.87 13.79 -7.06
N PRO A 112 -17.30 15.01 -7.26
CA PRO A 112 -17.13 15.57 -8.61
C PRO A 112 -16.15 14.78 -9.48
N GLN A 113 -15.31 13.93 -8.90
CA GLN A 113 -14.35 13.10 -9.63
C GLN A 113 -14.92 11.77 -10.13
N TRP A 114 -16.10 11.38 -9.67
CA TRP A 114 -16.75 10.12 -10.04
C TRP A 114 -16.79 9.84 -11.55
N PRO A 115 -17.13 10.81 -12.44
CA PRO A 115 -17.14 10.56 -13.88
C PRO A 115 -15.79 10.10 -14.46
N HIS A 116 -14.69 10.39 -13.79
CA HIS A 116 -13.34 10.06 -14.22
C HIS A 116 -12.77 8.83 -13.49
N PHE A 117 -13.42 8.35 -12.45
CA PHE A 117 -12.95 7.23 -11.62
C PHE A 117 -12.69 5.96 -12.46
N GLY A 118 -13.55 5.68 -13.44
CA GLY A 118 -13.37 4.55 -14.35
C GLY A 118 -12.07 4.59 -15.17
N GLN A 119 -11.49 5.76 -15.40
CA GLN A 119 -10.18 5.89 -16.08
C GLN A 119 -9.05 5.37 -15.17
N LEU A 120 -9.08 5.73 -13.89
CA LEU A 120 -8.13 5.22 -12.91
C LEU A 120 -8.24 3.69 -12.76
N MET A 121 -9.45 3.16 -12.68
CA MET A 121 -9.66 1.71 -12.56
C MET A 121 -9.13 0.95 -13.78
N ARG A 122 -9.35 1.46 -14.99
CA ARG A 122 -8.77 0.86 -16.21
C ARG A 122 -7.24 0.91 -16.22
N TYR A 123 -6.66 2.01 -15.73
CA TYR A 123 -5.22 2.12 -15.58
C TYR A 123 -4.69 1.07 -14.60
N MET A 124 -5.24 1.00 -13.39
CA MET A 124 -4.82 0.06 -12.35
C MET A 124 -4.94 -1.39 -12.83
N ASN A 125 -6.06 -1.77 -13.45
CA ASN A 125 -6.26 -3.12 -13.98
C ASN A 125 -5.23 -3.47 -15.05
N ARG A 126 -4.94 -2.56 -15.98
CA ARG A 126 -3.92 -2.77 -17.02
C ARG A 126 -2.53 -2.94 -16.42
N MET A 127 -2.15 -2.10 -15.46
CA MET A 127 -0.85 -2.19 -14.82
C MET A 127 -0.72 -3.45 -13.95
N SER A 128 -1.76 -3.81 -13.21
CA SER A 128 -1.80 -5.06 -12.45
C SER A 128 -1.63 -6.29 -13.36
N SER A 129 -2.32 -6.32 -14.49
CA SER A 129 -2.19 -7.40 -15.48
C SER A 129 -0.78 -7.47 -16.07
N LEU A 130 -0.20 -6.32 -16.45
CA LEU A 130 1.14 -6.24 -17.00
C LEU A 130 2.21 -6.74 -16.04
N LEU A 131 2.10 -6.37 -14.76
CA LEU A 131 3.08 -6.69 -13.72
C LEU A 131 2.87 -8.07 -13.07
N SER A 132 1.76 -8.75 -13.36
CA SER A 132 1.49 -10.09 -12.83
C SER A 132 2.15 -11.22 -13.64
N GLY A 133 2.56 -10.98 -14.85
CA GLY A 133 3.05 -12.03 -15.78
C GLY A 133 4.56 -12.25 -15.77
N GLY A 134 5.32 -11.50 -15.00
CA GLY A 134 6.79 -11.54 -14.98
C GLY A 134 7.37 -12.28 -13.78
N CYS A 135 8.69 -12.46 -13.82
CA CYS A 135 9.48 -12.88 -12.67
C CYS A 135 10.22 -11.67 -12.10
N ALA A 136 10.10 -11.46 -10.80
CA ALA A 136 10.83 -10.41 -10.12
C ALA A 136 12.33 -10.75 -10.08
N ALA A 137 13.18 -9.79 -10.45
CA ALA A 137 14.63 -9.92 -10.36
C ALA A 137 15.12 -9.20 -9.08
N HIS A 138 15.02 -9.87 -7.93
CA HIS A 138 15.43 -9.31 -6.65
C HIS A 138 16.81 -9.87 -6.27
N PRO A 139 17.89 -9.07 -6.37
CA PRO A 139 19.24 -9.55 -6.07
C PRO A 139 19.53 -9.62 -4.57
N VAL A 140 18.67 -9.07 -3.72
CA VAL A 140 18.88 -8.95 -2.28
C VAL A 140 17.73 -9.59 -1.51
N ALA A 141 18.07 -10.31 -0.44
CA ALA A 141 17.14 -10.76 0.58
C ALA A 141 17.42 -10.04 1.90
N ILE A 142 16.41 -9.46 2.50
CA ILE A 142 16.47 -8.88 3.85
C ILE A 142 15.86 -9.90 4.81
N LEU A 143 16.64 -10.35 5.79
CA LEU A 143 16.11 -11.20 6.85
C LEU A 143 15.08 -10.43 7.68
N TYR A 144 13.86 -10.96 7.76
CA TYR A 144 12.82 -10.43 8.65
C TYR A 144 12.94 -11.10 10.02
N HIS A 145 13.40 -10.34 10.99
CA HIS A 145 13.69 -10.81 12.35
C HIS A 145 12.64 -10.31 13.34
N ALA A 146 11.37 -10.65 13.11
CA ALA A 146 10.24 -10.20 13.91
C ALA A 146 10.42 -10.45 15.42
N ASP A 147 10.96 -11.61 15.81
CA ASP A 147 11.20 -11.94 17.22
C ASP A 147 12.19 -10.98 17.89
N ALA A 148 13.22 -10.56 17.16
CA ALA A 148 14.18 -9.59 17.69
C ALA A 148 13.56 -8.19 17.81
N GLU A 149 12.71 -7.80 16.86
CA GLU A 149 11.96 -6.54 16.94
C GLU A 149 11.02 -6.53 18.15
N TRP A 150 10.32 -7.65 18.42
CA TRP A 150 9.45 -7.79 19.58
C TRP A 150 10.23 -7.84 20.90
N ALA A 151 11.46 -8.34 20.88
CA ALA A 151 12.34 -8.29 22.03
C ALA A 151 12.88 -6.87 22.34
N GLY A 152 12.76 -5.95 21.39
CA GLY A 152 12.99 -4.51 21.59
C GLY A 152 14.42 -4.03 21.31
N ASP A 153 15.33 -4.89 20.88
CA ASP A 153 16.72 -4.51 20.59
C ASP A 153 17.16 -5.03 19.19
N ALA A 154 16.56 -4.44 18.17
CA ALA A 154 16.84 -4.81 16.78
C ALA A 154 16.94 -3.57 15.88
N MET A 155 17.68 -3.69 14.79
CA MET A 155 17.67 -2.68 13.75
C MET A 155 16.34 -2.73 12.98
N PRO A 156 15.59 -1.62 12.89
CA PRO A 156 14.36 -1.58 12.12
C PRO A 156 14.59 -1.98 10.64
N ILE A 157 13.80 -2.93 10.15
CA ILE A 157 13.93 -3.45 8.78
C ILE A 157 13.70 -2.38 7.71
N GLU A 158 12.85 -1.42 8.00
CA GLU A 158 12.54 -0.31 7.08
C GLU A 158 13.76 0.56 6.78
N ARG A 159 14.76 0.65 7.65
CA ARG A 159 16.00 1.39 7.37
C ARG A 159 16.78 0.78 6.21
N VAL A 160 16.96 -0.55 6.25
CA VAL A 160 17.63 -1.27 5.15
C VAL A 160 16.81 -1.18 3.88
N ALA A 161 15.48 -1.39 3.99
CA ALA A 161 14.55 -1.27 2.88
C ALA A 161 14.58 0.13 2.24
N ALA A 162 14.66 1.19 3.04
CA ALA A 162 14.75 2.57 2.57
C ALA A 162 16.05 2.81 1.77
N GLU A 163 17.19 2.37 2.27
CA GLU A 163 18.47 2.55 1.57
C GLU A 163 18.51 1.79 0.24
N LEU A 164 18.06 0.53 0.21
CA LEU A 164 17.96 -0.24 -1.03
C LEU A 164 17.00 0.40 -2.02
N THR A 165 15.83 0.85 -1.56
CA THR A 165 14.85 1.52 -2.43
C THR A 165 15.41 2.82 -3.02
N ARG A 166 16.09 3.65 -2.22
CA ARG A 166 16.69 4.92 -2.66
C ARG A 166 17.82 4.70 -3.67
N THR A 167 18.52 3.59 -3.58
CA THR A 167 19.59 3.20 -4.52
C THR A 167 19.08 2.36 -5.70
N GLN A 168 17.75 2.18 -5.81
CA GLN A 168 17.10 1.41 -6.88
C GLN A 168 17.52 -0.08 -6.92
N ILE A 169 17.83 -0.65 -5.78
CA ILE A 169 18.11 -2.08 -5.62
C ILE A 169 16.85 -2.73 -5.05
N ASP A 170 16.25 -3.63 -5.82
CA ASP A 170 15.06 -4.34 -5.35
C ASP A 170 15.43 -5.55 -4.48
N PHE A 171 14.49 -5.98 -3.62
CA PHE A 171 14.74 -6.98 -2.59
C PHE A 171 13.45 -7.74 -2.21
N ASP A 172 13.64 -8.86 -1.52
CA ASP A 172 12.59 -9.55 -0.80
C ASP A 172 12.87 -9.58 0.71
N PHE A 173 11.80 -9.53 1.51
CA PHE A 173 11.88 -9.93 2.92
C PHE A 173 11.74 -11.44 3.03
N VAL A 174 12.66 -12.07 3.76
CA VAL A 174 12.70 -13.51 3.94
C VAL A 174 12.58 -13.82 5.43
N PRO A 175 11.62 -14.65 5.88
CA PRO A 175 11.53 -15.08 7.28
C PRO A 175 12.69 -15.98 7.64
N ALA A 176 12.98 -16.10 8.94
CA ALA A 176 14.11 -16.89 9.43
C ALA A 176 13.97 -18.41 9.16
N GLU A 177 12.74 -18.88 8.98
CA GLU A 177 12.40 -20.29 8.74
C GLU A 177 12.33 -20.66 7.23
N ALA A 178 12.68 -19.77 6.33
CA ALA A 178 12.57 -19.99 4.87
C ALA A 178 13.71 -20.82 4.31
#